data_03fbb80de5636988fb75a30ae54fdac2
#
_entry.id   03fbb80de5636988fb75a30ae54fdac2
#
_cell.length_a   1.000
_cell.length_b   1.000
_cell.length_c   1.000
_cell.angle_alpha   90.00
_cell.angle_beta   90.00
_cell.angle_gamma   90.00
#
_symmetry.space_group_name_H-M   'P 1'
#
loop_
_entity.id
_entity.type
_entity.pdbx_description
1 polymer ?
#
loop_
_entity_poly.entity_id
_entity_poly.type
_entity_poly.pdbx_seq_one_letter_code
_entity_poly.pdbx_strand_id
1 'polypeptide(L)'
;ALVYREIFAPEKEFRQALEQLDLASHRLMKLLEGEPDWIKKPGLIPRGYVSRIDDSVQPYGLVVPSSWHPKRSKPMRLDIWFHGRGEKLTELSFLNQRIHNPGQFTPDDSLVLHLYGRYCNANKFAGETDLFEALEHVKQDYHIDDNRIVVRGFSMGGAACWQFATHYAGLWAAAAPGAGFSETKEFL
;
A
#
# COMPACT_ATOMS: atom_id res chain seq x y z
N ALA A 1 -3.16 24.26 -21.82
CA ALA A 1 -2.26 23.60 -22.79
C ALA A 1 -0.99 23.01 -22.13
N LEU A 2 -0.44 23.64 -21.06
CA LEU A 2 0.74 23.15 -20.34
C LEU A 2 0.41 21.93 -19.46
N VAL A 3 -0.78 21.88 -18.85
CA VAL A 3 -1.22 20.77 -18.00
C VAL A 3 -1.36 19.47 -18.81
N TYR A 4 -1.81 19.54 -20.07
CA TYR A 4 -1.93 18.37 -20.93
C TYR A 4 -0.58 17.82 -21.42
N ARG A 5 0.47 18.65 -21.56
CA ARG A 5 1.80 18.16 -21.95
C ARG A 5 2.53 17.39 -20.87
N GLU A 6 2.26 17.67 -19.59
CA GLU A 6 2.86 16.92 -18.47
C GLU A 6 2.12 15.61 -18.15
N ILE A 7 0.85 15.50 -18.55
CA ILE A 7 0.06 14.28 -18.38
C ILE A 7 0.44 13.23 -19.42
N PHE A 8 0.93 13.63 -20.58
CA PHE A 8 1.35 12.74 -21.65
C PHE A 8 2.87 12.77 -21.83
N ALA A 9 3.59 11.90 -21.11
CA ALA A 9 4.87 11.37 -21.56
C ALA A 9 4.63 9.96 -22.14
N PRO A 10 4.01 9.84 -23.33
CA PRO A 10 3.40 8.61 -23.81
C PRO A 10 4.37 7.44 -23.87
N GLU A 11 5.63 7.68 -24.17
CA GLU A 11 6.63 6.62 -24.26
C GLU A 11 7.01 6.04 -22.88
N LYS A 12 7.16 6.89 -21.86
CA LYS A 12 7.55 6.44 -20.51
C LYS A 12 6.39 5.70 -19.85
N GLU A 13 5.18 6.25 -19.93
CA GLU A 13 3.98 5.64 -19.36
C GLU A 13 3.62 4.34 -20.08
N PHE A 14 3.79 4.31 -21.39
CA PHE A 14 3.60 3.10 -22.19
C PHE A 14 4.57 1.98 -21.81
N ARG A 15 5.86 2.30 -21.63
CA ARG A 15 6.85 1.31 -21.14
C ARG A 15 6.48 0.79 -19.74
N GLN A 16 6.11 1.67 -18.83
CA GLN A 16 5.68 1.28 -17.50
C GLN A 16 4.46 0.37 -17.53
N ALA A 17 3.50 0.67 -18.40
CA ALA A 17 2.32 -0.18 -18.59
C ALA A 17 2.69 -1.56 -19.15
N LEU A 18 3.61 -1.63 -20.12
CA LEU A 18 4.10 -2.90 -20.64
C LEU A 18 4.82 -3.73 -19.57
N GLU A 19 5.72 -3.13 -18.79
CA GLU A 19 6.42 -3.82 -17.69
C GLU A 19 5.43 -4.40 -16.66
N GLN A 20 4.39 -3.64 -16.33
CA GLN A 20 3.36 -4.10 -15.40
C GLN A 20 2.52 -5.23 -16.00
N LEU A 21 2.20 -5.15 -17.28
CA LEU A 21 1.48 -6.20 -18.01
C LEU A 21 2.29 -7.50 -18.09
N ASP A 22 3.58 -7.40 -18.38
CA ASP A 22 4.49 -8.55 -18.40
C ASP A 22 4.59 -9.20 -17.02
N LEU A 23 4.74 -8.40 -15.96
CA LEU A 23 4.74 -8.89 -14.60
C LEU A 23 3.42 -9.57 -14.23
N ALA A 24 2.29 -8.98 -14.61
CA ALA A 24 0.97 -9.54 -14.36
C ALA A 24 0.77 -10.87 -15.10
N SER A 25 1.18 -10.92 -16.37
CA SER A 25 1.11 -12.12 -17.21
C SER A 25 1.96 -13.25 -16.62
N HIS A 26 3.21 -12.95 -16.23
CA HIS A 26 4.09 -13.93 -15.58
C HIS A 26 3.47 -14.46 -14.27
N ARG A 27 2.93 -13.58 -13.43
CA ARG A 27 2.28 -13.97 -12.17
C ARG A 27 1.03 -14.80 -12.38
N LEU A 28 0.23 -14.46 -13.41
CA LEU A 28 -0.94 -15.24 -13.78
C LEU A 28 -0.55 -16.67 -14.16
N MET A 29 0.47 -16.83 -14.99
CA MET A 29 0.97 -18.16 -15.37
C MET A 29 1.41 -18.97 -14.15
N LYS A 30 2.17 -18.34 -13.24
CA LYS A 30 2.59 -18.98 -11.98
C LYS A 30 1.41 -19.35 -11.08
N LEU A 31 0.40 -18.54 -11.04
CA LEU A 31 -0.83 -18.83 -10.29
C LEU A 31 -1.57 -20.02 -10.86
N LEU A 32 -1.69 -20.12 -12.19
CA LEU A 32 -2.32 -21.24 -12.90
C LEU A 32 -1.53 -22.55 -12.72
N GLU A 33 -0.20 -22.46 -12.60
CA GLU A 33 0.68 -23.59 -12.28
C GLU A 33 0.60 -24.02 -10.78
N GLY A 34 -0.11 -23.26 -9.94
CA GLY A 34 -0.18 -23.51 -8.50
C GLY A 34 1.08 -23.08 -7.73
N GLU A 35 1.95 -22.28 -8.35
CA GLU A 35 3.23 -21.85 -7.81
C GLU A 35 3.35 -20.33 -7.64
N PRO A 36 2.53 -19.66 -6.80
CA PRO A 36 2.60 -18.22 -6.57
C PRO A 36 3.83 -17.86 -5.73
N ASP A 37 5.00 -17.90 -6.35
CA ASP A 37 6.30 -17.80 -5.68
C ASP A 37 6.58 -16.42 -5.03
N TRP A 38 5.91 -15.36 -5.49
CA TRP A 38 6.05 -14.01 -4.91
C TRP A 38 5.51 -13.89 -3.48
N ILE A 39 4.53 -14.74 -3.07
CA ILE A 39 4.00 -14.76 -1.70
C ILE A 39 5.02 -15.34 -0.71
N LYS A 40 5.99 -16.10 -1.22
CA LYS A 40 6.95 -16.86 -0.41
C LYS A 40 8.35 -16.23 -0.38
N LYS A 41 8.50 -15.00 -0.88
CA LYS A 41 9.80 -14.33 -0.99
C LYS A 41 9.78 -12.96 -0.30
N PRO A 42 10.89 -12.55 0.32
CA PRO A 42 11.11 -11.14 0.69
C PRO A 42 11.17 -10.24 -0.54
N GLY A 43 10.96 -8.94 -0.34
CA GLY A 43 11.11 -7.93 -1.37
C GLY A 43 9.89 -7.03 -1.55
N LEU A 44 9.80 -6.40 -2.72
CA LEU A 44 8.72 -5.50 -3.10
C LEU A 44 7.62 -6.29 -3.81
N ILE A 45 6.44 -6.34 -3.21
CA ILE A 45 5.34 -7.17 -3.71
C ILE A 45 4.11 -6.30 -3.92
N PRO A 46 3.88 -5.79 -5.15
CA PRO A 46 2.61 -5.17 -5.51
C PRO A 46 1.52 -6.24 -5.56
N ARG A 47 0.35 -5.92 -5.01
CA ARG A 47 -0.81 -6.81 -4.93
C ARG A 47 -2.10 -6.02 -5.14
N GLY A 48 -3.22 -6.72 -5.15
CA GLY A 48 -4.55 -6.16 -5.19
C GLY A 48 -5.55 -7.10 -4.51
N TYR A 49 -6.68 -6.54 -4.15
CA TYR A 49 -7.84 -7.25 -3.64
C TYR A 49 -9.09 -6.72 -4.34
N VAL A 50 -10.17 -7.49 -4.34
CA VAL A 50 -11.48 -7.05 -4.82
C VAL A 50 -12.21 -6.36 -3.68
N SER A 51 -12.53 -5.08 -3.84
CA SER A 51 -13.23 -4.30 -2.83
C SER A 51 -14.69 -4.71 -2.72
N ARG A 52 -15.19 -4.82 -1.50
CA ARG A 52 -16.60 -5.11 -1.20
C ARG A 52 -17.53 -3.91 -1.43
N ILE A 53 -16.96 -2.72 -1.68
CA ILE A 53 -17.76 -1.52 -1.93
C ILE A 53 -18.37 -1.52 -3.34
N ASP A 54 -17.56 -1.91 -4.34
CA ASP A 54 -17.88 -1.67 -5.75
C ASP A 54 -17.32 -2.74 -6.71
N ASP A 55 -16.84 -3.86 -6.17
CA ASP A 55 -16.20 -4.96 -6.91
C ASP A 55 -14.98 -4.54 -7.73
N SER A 56 -14.43 -3.34 -7.50
CA SER A 56 -13.20 -2.90 -8.15
C SER A 56 -11.96 -3.57 -7.54
N VAL A 57 -10.93 -3.76 -8.37
CA VAL A 57 -9.63 -4.23 -7.89
C VAL A 57 -8.83 -3.05 -7.34
N GLN A 58 -8.56 -3.06 -6.04
CA GLN A 58 -7.77 -2.00 -5.39
C GLN A 58 -6.33 -2.44 -5.15
N PRO A 59 -5.34 -1.65 -5.60
CA PRO A 59 -3.94 -2.00 -5.46
C PRO A 59 -3.38 -1.65 -4.08
N TYR A 60 -2.43 -2.45 -3.62
CA TYR A 60 -1.56 -2.13 -2.49
C TYR A 60 -0.15 -2.66 -2.72
N GLY A 61 0.82 -2.17 -1.97
CA GLY A 61 2.19 -2.66 -2.01
C GLY A 61 2.63 -3.21 -0.66
N LEU A 62 3.42 -4.28 -0.69
CA LEU A 62 4.10 -4.79 0.50
C LEU A 62 5.61 -4.66 0.34
N VAL A 63 6.27 -4.23 1.40
CA VAL A 63 7.69 -4.45 1.60
C VAL A 63 7.84 -5.58 2.61
N VAL A 64 8.32 -6.71 2.15
CA VAL A 64 8.57 -7.89 2.98
C VAL A 64 10.05 -7.94 3.32
N PRO A 65 10.44 -7.82 4.60
CA PRO A 65 11.85 -7.75 4.99
C PRO A 65 12.58 -9.06 4.70
N SER A 66 13.91 -8.97 4.52
CA SER A 66 14.78 -10.14 4.29
C SER A 66 14.78 -11.14 5.44
N SER A 67 14.43 -10.69 6.64
CA SER A 67 14.29 -11.54 7.84
C SER A 67 13.05 -12.45 7.80
N TRP A 68 12.12 -12.20 6.89
CA TRP A 68 10.90 -13.00 6.74
C TRP A 68 11.18 -14.29 5.94
N HIS A 69 10.54 -15.38 6.33
CA HIS A 69 10.50 -16.63 5.56
C HIS A 69 9.19 -17.39 5.84
N PRO A 70 8.71 -18.23 4.90
CA PRO A 70 7.41 -18.91 5.01
C PRO A 70 7.26 -19.83 6.22
N LYS A 71 8.36 -20.36 6.75
CA LYS A 71 8.39 -21.26 7.92
C LYS A 71 8.54 -20.52 9.26
N ARG A 72 8.43 -19.18 9.24
CA ARG A 72 8.55 -18.40 10.47
C ARG A 72 7.35 -18.67 11.39
N SER A 73 7.63 -19.14 12.60
CA SER A 73 6.60 -19.42 13.61
C SER A 73 6.14 -18.18 14.37
N LYS A 74 7.02 -17.19 14.53
CA LYS A 74 6.70 -15.95 15.26
C LYS A 74 5.94 -14.98 14.38
N PRO A 75 4.81 -14.42 14.87
CA PRO A 75 4.10 -13.38 14.14
C PRO A 75 5.00 -12.16 13.88
N MET A 76 4.73 -11.48 12.76
CA MET A 76 5.46 -10.28 12.35
C MET A 76 4.73 -9.01 12.79
N ARG A 77 5.49 -7.99 13.08
CA ARG A 77 4.98 -6.62 13.13
C ARG A 77 4.55 -6.16 11.74
N LEU A 78 3.53 -5.33 11.67
CA LEU A 78 3.08 -4.66 10.45
C LEU A 78 3.05 -3.15 10.67
N ASP A 79 3.71 -2.41 9.78
CA ASP A 79 3.57 -0.97 9.69
C ASP A 79 2.70 -0.63 8.46
N ILE A 80 1.64 0.14 8.65
CA ILE A 80 0.77 0.63 7.59
C ILE A 80 1.22 2.06 7.24
N TRP A 81 1.63 2.28 6.00
CA TRP A 81 2.12 3.56 5.52
C TRP A 81 1.08 4.26 4.65
N PHE A 82 0.61 5.41 5.10
CA PHE A 82 -0.23 6.31 4.32
C PHE A 82 0.65 7.27 3.52
N HIS A 83 0.43 7.34 2.20
CA HIS A 83 1.20 8.20 1.33
C HIS A 83 0.83 9.68 1.47
N GLY A 84 1.77 10.56 1.12
CA GLY A 84 1.53 12.00 1.01
C GLY A 84 0.74 12.35 -0.25
N ARG A 85 0.38 13.64 -0.41
CA ARG A 85 -0.32 14.11 -1.60
C ARG A 85 0.53 13.91 -2.85
N GLY A 86 -0.06 13.37 -3.89
CA GLY A 86 0.55 13.17 -5.20
C GLY A 86 -0.51 13.36 -6.29
N GLU A 87 -0.58 14.55 -6.87
CA GLU A 87 -1.63 14.92 -7.84
C GLU A 87 -1.62 14.10 -9.13
N LYS A 88 -0.51 13.41 -9.40
CA LYS A 88 -0.34 12.51 -10.55
C LYS A 88 -0.32 11.04 -10.15
N LEU A 89 -0.74 10.71 -8.93
CA LEU A 89 -0.73 9.34 -8.41
C LEU A 89 -1.94 8.56 -8.95
N THR A 90 -1.82 8.07 -10.18
CA THR A 90 -2.76 7.09 -10.74
C THR A 90 -2.47 5.69 -10.19
N GLU A 91 -3.40 4.75 -10.35
CA GLU A 91 -3.18 3.34 -9.98
C GLU A 91 -1.93 2.75 -10.63
N LEU A 92 -1.73 3.00 -11.93
CA LEU A 92 -0.54 2.54 -12.67
C LEU A 92 0.75 3.14 -12.10
N SER A 93 0.76 4.44 -11.81
CA SER A 93 1.94 5.09 -11.23
C SER A 93 2.22 4.62 -9.80
N PHE A 94 1.18 4.36 -9.01
CA PHE A 94 1.31 3.75 -7.68
C PHE A 94 1.91 2.35 -7.78
N LEU A 95 1.37 1.48 -8.62
CA LEU A 95 1.90 0.13 -8.84
C LEU A 95 3.35 0.16 -9.29
N ASN A 96 3.69 1.04 -10.23
CA ASN A 96 5.07 1.21 -10.69
C ASN A 96 6.01 1.63 -9.55
N GLN A 97 5.56 2.54 -8.68
CA GLN A 97 6.35 2.90 -7.49
C GLN A 97 6.54 1.69 -6.56
N ARG A 98 5.49 0.90 -6.34
CA ARG A 98 5.57 -0.27 -5.43
C ARG A 98 6.40 -1.42 -5.99
N ILE A 99 6.56 -1.51 -7.30
CA ILE A 99 7.46 -2.48 -7.95
C ILE A 99 8.95 -2.11 -7.73
N HIS A 100 9.28 -0.81 -7.76
CA HIS A 100 10.67 -0.36 -7.86
C HIS A 100 11.17 0.38 -6.61
N ASN A 101 10.30 0.83 -5.70
CA ASN A 101 10.68 1.67 -4.58
C ASN A 101 10.08 1.17 -3.26
N PRO A 102 10.91 0.74 -2.31
CA PRO A 102 10.45 0.30 -1.00
C PRO A 102 9.91 1.45 -0.13
N GLY A 103 10.17 2.71 -0.48
CA GLY A 103 9.93 3.87 0.37
C GLY A 103 11.08 4.18 1.30
N GLN A 104 10.88 5.17 2.17
CA GLN A 104 11.90 5.64 3.12
C GLN A 104 11.90 4.86 4.45
N PHE A 105 10.85 4.11 4.71
CA PHE A 105 10.68 3.36 5.95
C PHE A 105 10.66 1.86 5.65
N THR A 106 11.75 1.18 5.95
CA THR A 106 11.98 -0.24 5.62
C THR A 106 12.65 -0.96 6.79
N PRO A 107 11.93 -1.17 7.92
CA PRO A 107 12.51 -1.85 9.07
C PRO A 107 12.75 -3.34 8.78
N ASP A 108 13.83 -3.89 9.34
CA ASP A 108 14.24 -5.28 9.12
C ASP A 108 13.32 -6.31 9.80
N ASP A 109 12.52 -5.88 10.78
CA ASP A 109 11.69 -6.75 11.61
C ASP A 109 10.17 -6.58 11.39
N SER A 110 9.77 -5.82 10.38
CA SER A 110 8.38 -5.49 10.10
C SER A 110 8.06 -5.56 8.61
N LEU A 111 6.85 -6.01 8.27
CA LEU A 111 6.28 -5.75 6.96
C LEU A 111 5.83 -4.29 6.87
N VAL A 112 5.89 -3.70 5.68
CA VAL A 112 5.30 -2.37 5.44
C VAL A 112 4.22 -2.48 4.37
N LEU A 113 2.99 -2.15 4.75
CA LEU A 113 1.83 -2.09 3.86
C LEU A 113 1.65 -0.66 3.35
N HIS A 114 1.79 -0.47 2.05
CA HIS A 114 1.51 0.77 1.35
C HIS A 114 0.14 0.71 0.71
N LEU A 115 -0.77 1.57 1.12
CA LEU A 115 -2.11 1.68 0.58
C LEU A 115 -2.16 2.67 -0.59
N TYR A 116 -2.97 2.39 -1.60
CA TYR A 116 -3.34 3.36 -2.61
C TYR A 116 -4.42 4.31 -2.10
N GLY A 117 -5.41 3.78 -1.37
CA GLY A 117 -6.47 4.55 -0.69
C GLY A 117 -7.35 5.36 -1.65
N ARG A 118 -7.46 4.94 -2.90
CA ARG A 118 -8.26 5.56 -3.96
C ARG A 118 -7.89 7.03 -4.20
N TYR A 119 -6.60 7.31 -4.39
CA TYR A 119 -6.06 8.62 -4.71
C TYR A 119 -5.80 9.54 -3.48
N CYS A 120 -5.78 10.85 -3.69
CA CYS A 120 -5.37 11.87 -2.71
C CYS A 120 -6.51 12.33 -1.79
N ASN A 121 -7.06 11.44 -0.97
CA ASN A 121 -8.18 11.71 -0.07
C ASN A 121 -7.85 11.49 1.42
N ALA A 122 -6.57 11.33 1.78
CA ALA A 122 -6.11 11.00 3.13
C ALA A 122 -6.76 9.72 3.68
N ASN A 123 -7.00 8.72 2.82
CA ASN A 123 -7.69 7.48 3.17
C ASN A 123 -9.06 7.70 3.84
N LYS A 124 -9.80 8.75 3.44
CA LYS A 124 -11.16 9.00 3.89
C LYS A 124 -12.17 8.26 3.00
N PHE A 125 -13.41 8.17 3.46
CA PHE A 125 -14.52 7.53 2.73
C PHE A 125 -14.19 6.06 2.36
N ALA A 126 -14.26 5.73 1.08
CA ALA A 126 -13.90 4.39 0.59
C ALA A 126 -12.45 4.01 0.91
N GLY A 127 -11.53 4.98 0.98
CA GLY A 127 -10.15 4.75 1.38
C GLY A 127 -9.99 4.26 2.84
N GLU A 128 -10.96 4.52 3.71
CA GLU A 128 -10.99 3.96 5.06
C GLU A 128 -11.31 2.46 5.01
N THR A 129 -12.32 2.07 4.23
CA THR A 129 -12.63 0.65 4.01
C THR A 129 -11.46 -0.09 3.36
N ASP A 130 -10.80 0.54 2.39
CA ASP A 130 -9.63 -0.02 1.70
C ASP A 130 -8.49 -0.40 2.65
N LEU A 131 -8.29 0.36 3.74
CA LEU A 131 -7.30 -0.01 4.74
C LEU A 131 -7.64 -1.36 5.36
N PHE A 132 -8.88 -1.53 5.80
CA PHE A 132 -9.28 -2.75 6.51
C PHE A 132 -9.32 -3.95 5.57
N GLU A 133 -9.78 -3.78 4.33
CA GLU A 133 -9.79 -4.84 3.33
C GLU A 133 -8.36 -5.28 2.95
N ALA A 134 -7.45 -4.32 2.73
CA ALA A 134 -6.05 -4.64 2.47
C ALA A 134 -5.37 -5.32 3.67
N LEU A 135 -5.68 -4.88 4.90
CA LEU A 135 -5.17 -5.49 6.12
C LEU A 135 -5.64 -6.94 6.27
N GLU A 136 -6.94 -7.21 6.04
CA GLU A 136 -7.48 -8.58 6.03
C GLU A 136 -6.75 -9.43 4.99
N HIS A 137 -6.56 -8.90 3.77
CA HIS A 137 -5.91 -9.62 2.69
C HIS A 137 -4.43 -9.94 3.00
N VAL A 138 -3.71 -9.02 3.64
CA VAL A 138 -2.33 -9.26 4.10
C VAL A 138 -2.29 -10.39 5.15
N LYS A 139 -3.23 -10.38 6.10
CA LYS A 139 -3.29 -11.39 7.17
C LYS A 139 -3.61 -12.81 6.66
N GLN A 140 -4.18 -12.96 5.46
CA GLN A 140 -4.39 -14.28 4.86
C GLN A 140 -3.08 -14.98 4.49
N ASP A 141 -2.06 -14.20 4.08
CA ASP A 141 -0.79 -14.75 3.59
C ASP A 141 0.37 -14.61 4.59
N TYR A 142 0.26 -13.67 5.53
CA TYR A 142 1.32 -13.35 6.49
C TYR A 142 0.83 -13.44 7.91
N HIS A 143 1.56 -14.18 8.73
CA HIS A 143 1.27 -14.29 10.17
C HIS A 143 1.64 -12.97 10.88
N ILE A 144 0.67 -12.07 11.02
CA ILE A 144 0.81 -10.77 11.65
C ILE A 144 0.42 -10.83 13.13
N ASP A 145 1.18 -10.12 13.97
CA ASP A 145 0.85 -9.90 15.37
C ASP A 145 -0.11 -8.71 15.50
N ASP A 146 -1.36 -8.97 15.84
CA ASP A 146 -2.40 -7.94 15.98
C ASP A 146 -2.07 -6.88 17.05
N ASN A 147 -1.25 -7.22 18.02
CA ASN A 147 -0.78 -6.30 19.05
C ASN A 147 0.45 -5.46 18.59
N ARG A 148 0.92 -5.65 17.37
CA ARG A 148 2.08 -4.97 16.83
C ARG A 148 1.81 -4.34 15.45
N ILE A 149 0.59 -3.85 15.25
CA ILE A 149 0.23 -3.09 14.05
C ILE A 149 0.40 -1.60 14.33
N VAL A 150 1.15 -0.90 13.48
CA VAL A 150 1.47 0.52 13.62
C VAL A 150 0.97 1.29 12.41
N VAL A 151 0.31 2.42 12.61
CA VAL A 151 -0.09 3.33 11.54
C VAL A 151 0.89 4.48 11.40
N ARG A 152 1.29 4.81 10.16
CA ARG A 152 2.28 5.84 9.85
C ARG A 152 1.90 6.61 8.61
N GLY A 153 2.39 7.82 8.51
CA GLY A 153 2.25 8.60 7.28
C GLY A 153 2.90 9.96 7.39
N PHE A 154 3.06 10.62 6.26
CA PHE A 154 3.65 11.95 6.21
C PHE A 154 2.76 12.91 5.41
N SER A 155 2.66 14.18 5.82
CA SER A 155 1.81 15.20 5.18
C SER A 155 0.35 14.75 5.14
N MET A 156 -0.28 14.62 3.98
CA MET A 156 -1.63 14.05 3.83
C MET A 156 -1.76 12.66 4.49
N GLY A 157 -0.72 11.81 4.37
CA GLY A 157 -0.67 10.54 5.07
C GLY A 157 -0.57 10.66 6.59
N GLY A 158 0.04 11.74 7.08
CA GLY A 158 0.03 12.09 8.49
C GLY A 158 -1.37 12.48 9.00
N ALA A 159 -2.17 13.15 8.16
CA ALA A 159 -3.58 13.42 8.46
C ALA A 159 -4.40 12.14 8.53
N ALA A 160 -4.19 11.20 7.58
CA ALA A 160 -4.79 9.87 7.65
C ALA A 160 -4.39 9.15 8.93
N CYS A 161 -3.11 9.17 9.29
CA CYS A 161 -2.61 8.55 10.51
C CYS A 161 -3.31 9.10 11.76
N TRP A 162 -3.52 10.41 11.88
CA TRP A 162 -4.29 11.02 12.96
C TRP A 162 -5.74 10.52 13.02
N GLN A 163 -6.41 10.46 11.86
CA GLN A 163 -7.79 9.95 11.77
C GLN A 163 -7.88 8.52 12.29
N PHE A 164 -7.05 7.62 11.79
CA PHE A 164 -7.08 6.21 12.21
C PHE A 164 -6.64 6.02 13.65
N ALA A 165 -5.64 6.79 14.13
CA ALA A 165 -5.18 6.72 15.52
C ALA A 165 -6.27 7.12 16.51
N THR A 166 -7.13 8.08 16.17
CA THR A 166 -8.19 8.56 17.07
C THR A 166 -9.48 7.73 16.97
N HIS A 167 -9.90 7.40 15.75
CA HIS A 167 -11.18 6.70 15.53
C HIS A 167 -11.09 5.20 15.82
N TYR A 168 -9.90 4.61 15.69
CA TYR A 168 -9.65 3.18 15.82
C TYR A 168 -8.51 2.88 16.81
N ALA A 169 -8.41 3.68 17.88
CA ALA A 169 -7.28 3.63 18.83
C ALA A 169 -6.99 2.23 19.39
N GLY A 170 -8.01 1.40 19.55
CA GLY A 170 -7.86 0.03 20.07
C GLY A 170 -7.22 -0.97 19.10
N LEU A 171 -7.00 -0.60 17.83
CA LEU A 171 -6.45 -1.50 16.81
C LEU A 171 -4.94 -1.33 16.60
N TRP A 172 -4.35 -0.25 17.11
CA TRP A 172 -2.96 0.11 16.79
C TRP A 172 -2.08 0.07 18.03
N ALA A 173 -0.94 -0.59 17.90
CA ALA A 173 0.10 -0.56 18.93
C ALA A 173 0.74 0.83 19.07
N ALA A 174 0.81 1.58 17.97
CA ALA A 174 1.34 2.94 17.94
C ALA A 174 0.87 3.69 16.69
N ALA A 175 0.99 5.02 16.72
CA ALA A 175 0.75 5.90 15.60
C ALA A 175 1.92 6.86 15.42
N ALA A 176 2.33 7.14 14.18
CA ALA A 176 3.41 8.06 13.85
C ALA A 176 2.97 9.05 12.74
N PRO A 177 2.16 10.06 13.08
CA PRO A 177 1.68 11.08 12.14
C PRO A 177 2.76 12.13 11.89
N GLY A 178 3.52 11.98 10.82
CA GLY A 178 4.57 12.92 10.41
C GLY A 178 4.00 14.12 9.64
N ALA A 179 4.22 15.35 10.13
CA ALA A 179 3.76 16.62 9.51
C ALA A 179 2.28 16.55 9.06
N GLY A 180 1.46 15.79 9.78
CA GLY A 180 0.02 15.65 9.54
C GLY A 180 -0.77 16.75 10.21
N PHE A 181 -1.97 16.97 9.73
CA PHE A 181 -2.93 17.91 10.31
C PHE A 181 -4.16 17.14 10.80
N SER A 182 -4.71 17.56 11.93
CA SER A 182 -5.92 16.95 12.51
C SER A 182 -7.20 17.55 11.96
N GLU A 183 -7.11 18.75 11.41
CA GLU A 183 -8.24 19.49 10.84
C GLU A 183 -8.04 19.75 9.36
N THR A 184 -9.15 19.71 8.61
CA THR A 184 -9.13 19.94 7.15
C THR A 184 -9.70 21.30 6.76
N LYS A 185 -10.23 22.07 7.73
CA LYS A 185 -10.94 23.33 7.45
C LYS A 185 -10.11 24.35 6.66
N GLU A 186 -8.80 24.39 6.87
CA GLU A 186 -7.88 25.29 6.17
C GLU A 186 -7.36 24.71 4.83
N PHE A 187 -7.78 23.48 4.47
CA PHE A 187 -7.33 22.75 3.27
C PHE A 187 -8.49 22.40 2.32
N LEU A 188 -9.67 22.94 2.58
CA LEU A 188 -10.87 22.76 1.75
C LEU A 188 -11.03 24.00 0.82
#